data_e86d58104ab9229ab62f16f9cfd87f3c
#
_entry.id   e86d58104ab9229ab62f16f9cfd87f3c
#
_cell.length_a   1.000
_cell.length_b   1.000
_cell.length_c   1.000
_cell.angle_alpha   90.00
_cell.angle_beta   90.00
_cell.angle_gamma   90.00
#
_symmetry.space_group_name_H-M   'P 1'
#
loop_
_entity.id
_entity.type
_entity.pdbx_description
1 polymer ?
#
loop_
_entity_poly.entity_id
_entity_poly.type
_entity_poly.pdbx_seq_one_letter_code
_entity_poly.pdbx_strand_id
1 'polypeptide(L)'
;MNKIFISVLFFAGVMFTACDDDNTSEPTSNIVNLSVNGTANSYIVTQAGTYSFDATIIGNGNAGIIEPATFHTADATIAPTSAKLVWQDYYNAGAGLIDSVALDKTKTQVVFTTSETFVAGNALIAVCDADGKILWSWHIWMPAIEINSLSSAKGYDVMNVNLGATTNEPAKPKSYGMLYQWGRKDPLPAAATLTGTTTTISAPLYDMQGASVTIGYSSWYDLTNNNLVYALQNPTICLSNSAQYSTSRDWLKADKSTNALWGNPNGNEKDAEDNYINKGAKSCYDPCPVGWRVPPADVFADFIAPNVLNITLDISDFNVVDVDDNGILDINDYNYGWEFKLNENVSSYFPAAARFDGQYAMLMGSMSGYWGSYWSNSPYDSNGMSIVPLSFQTKNYNGTDGVATMVLYNSSRADAFSVRCIKE
;
A
#
# COMPACT_ATOMS: atom_id res chain seq x y z
N MET A 1 -32.20 30.21 1.00
CA MET A 1 -32.72 29.11 0.17
C MET A 1 -31.50 28.37 -0.38
N ASN A 2 -31.03 27.39 0.38
CA ASN A 2 -29.84 26.60 0.01
C ASN A 2 -30.27 25.42 -0.87
N LYS A 3 -29.76 25.38 -2.07
CA LYS A 3 -29.93 24.22 -2.97
C LYS A 3 -28.85 23.21 -2.68
N ILE A 4 -29.25 22.10 -2.07
CA ILE A 4 -28.43 20.90 -1.92
C ILE A 4 -28.45 20.20 -3.28
N PHE A 5 -27.28 20.06 -3.91
CA PHE A 5 -27.11 19.20 -5.07
C PHE A 5 -26.72 17.79 -4.58
N ILE A 6 -27.67 16.87 -4.70
CA ILE A 6 -27.41 15.44 -4.50
C ILE A 6 -26.96 14.92 -5.86
N SER A 7 -25.68 14.53 -5.98
CA SER A 7 -25.16 13.77 -7.12
C SER A 7 -25.52 12.31 -6.95
N VAL A 8 -26.50 11.85 -7.67
CA VAL A 8 -26.84 10.43 -7.78
C VAL A 8 -25.99 9.83 -8.90
N LEU A 9 -25.00 9.00 -8.55
CA LEU A 9 -24.27 8.18 -9.53
C LEU A 9 -25.16 7.00 -9.93
N PHE A 10 -25.62 6.99 -11.19
CA PHE A 10 -26.28 5.84 -11.79
C PHE A 10 -25.25 4.80 -12.20
N PHE A 11 -25.27 3.63 -11.55
CA PHE A 11 -24.60 2.44 -12.06
C PHE A 11 -25.46 1.84 -13.18
N ALA A 12 -24.98 1.91 -14.41
CA ALA A 12 -25.59 1.21 -15.54
C ALA A 12 -25.08 -0.24 -15.57
N GLY A 13 -25.85 -1.15 -15.02
CA GLY A 13 -25.64 -2.58 -15.22
C GLY A 13 -26.01 -3.00 -16.64
N VAL A 14 -25.06 -3.51 -17.40
CA VAL A 14 -25.31 -4.11 -18.72
C VAL A 14 -25.76 -5.55 -18.49
N MET A 15 -27.04 -5.81 -18.76
CA MET A 15 -27.59 -7.17 -18.81
C MET A 15 -27.26 -7.81 -20.17
N PHE A 16 -26.54 -8.91 -20.16
CA PHE A 16 -26.48 -9.82 -21.30
C PHE A 16 -27.55 -10.92 -21.13
N THR A 17 -28.55 -10.90 -21.98
CA THR A 17 -29.49 -12.00 -22.13
C THR A 17 -28.93 -13.00 -23.16
N ALA A 18 -28.50 -14.17 -22.70
CA ALA A 18 -28.35 -15.34 -23.57
C ALA A 18 -29.60 -16.24 -23.38
N CYS A 19 -30.35 -16.43 -24.42
CA CYS A 19 -31.39 -17.47 -24.49
C CYS A 19 -30.73 -18.79 -24.87
N ASP A 20 -30.80 -19.77 -23.96
CA ASP A 20 -30.83 -21.19 -24.32
C ASP A 20 -31.70 -21.90 -23.29
N ASP A 21 -32.73 -22.63 -23.85
CA ASP A 21 -33.70 -23.41 -23.14
C ASP A 21 -33.04 -24.68 -22.57
N ASP A 22 -32.68 -24.67 -21.27
CA ASP A 22 -32.74 -25.87 -20.45
C ASP A 22 -33.01 -25.46 -18.99
N ASN A 23 -34.16 -25.88 -18.49
CA ASN A 23 -34.82 -25.43 -17.27
C ASN A 23 -34.20 -26.06 -16.01
N THR A 24 -33.04 -25.60 -15.62
CA THR A 24 -32.54 -25.64 -14.24
C THR A 24 -31.89 -24.29 -13.92
N SER A 25 -32.68 -23.38 -13.35
CA SER A 25 -32.17 -22.09 -12.86
C SER A 25 -31.21 -22.32 -11.70
N GLU A 26 -29.93 -22.48 -11.99
CA GLU A 26 -28.91 -22.14 -11.00
C GLU A 26 -29.02 -20.63 -10.73
N PRO A 27 -28.97 -20.18 -9.47
CA PRO A 27 -28.93 -18.77 -9.17
C PRO A 27 -27.68 -18.18 -9.85
N THR A 28 -27.87 -17.38 -10.89
CA THR A 28 -26.78 -16.60 -11.51
C THR A 28 -26.28 -15.64 -10.44
N SER A 29 -25.26 -16.04 -9.68
CA SER A 29 -24.54 -15.12 -8.80
C SER A 29 -24.00 -14.00 -9.70
N ASN A 30 -24.45 -12.75 -9.49
CA ASN A 30 -23.92 -11.61 -10.21
C ASN A 30 -22.43 -11.43 -9.84
N ILE A 31 -21.53 -11.87 -10.72
CA ILE A 31 -20.10 -11.69 -10.56
C ILE A 31 -19.76 -10.24 -10.88
N VAL A 32 -19.20 -9.52 -9.93
CA VAL A 32 -18.72 -8.14 -10.11
C VAL A 32 -17.31 -8.16 -10.65
N ASN A 33 -17.11 -7.65 -11.87
CA ASN A 33 -15.77 -7.55 -12.45
C ASN A 33 -15.06 -6.28 -11.97
N LEU A 34 -13.99 -6.46 -11.21
CA LEU A 34 -13.19 -5.38 -10.62
C LEU A 34 -12.24 -4.71 -11.62
N SER A 35 -11.99 -5.36 -12.78
CA SER A 35 -11.12 -4.83 -13.84
C SER A 35 -11.87 -4.05 -14.92
N VAL A 36 -13.17 -3.79 -14.77
CA VAL A 36 -13.97 -3.12 -15.80
C VAL A 36 -13.46 -1.72 -16.15
N ASN A 37 -12.84 -1.03 -15.20
CA ASN A 37 -12.27 0.31 -15.37
C ASN A 37 -10.73 0.31 -15.50
N GLY A 38 -10.14 -0.85 -15.74
CA GLY A 38 -8.70 -1.06 -15.84
C GLY A 38 -8.16 -2.05 -14.82
N THR A 39 -6.87 -2.35 -14.93
CA THR A 39 -6.17 -3.29 -14.05
C THR A 39 -5.23 -2.55 -13.10
N ALA A 40 -4.97 -3.12 -11.93
CA ALA A 40 -4.04 -2.60 -10.93
C ALA A 40 -3.54 -3.75 -10.03
N ASN A 41 -2.66 -3.45 -9.07
CA ASN A 41 -2.20 -4.43 -8.09
C ASN A 41 -3.08 -4.52 -6.84
N SER A 42 -4.02 -3.59 -6.67
CA SER A 42 -5.00 -3.63 -5.59
C SER A 42 -6.41 -3.43 -6.14
N TYR A 43 -7.37 -4.17 -5.59
CA TYR A 43 -8.79 -4.04 -5.86
C TYR A 43 -9.56 -3.80 -4.58
N ILE A 44 -10.50 -2.85 -4.61
CA ILE A 44 -11.34 -2.49 -3.46
C ILE A 44 -12.65 -3.27 -3.53
N VAL A 45 -13.01 -3.93 -2.43
CA VAL A 45 -14.25 -4.68 -2.24
C VAL A 45 -14.96 -4.16 -1.00
N THR A 46 -16.21 -3.71 -1.14
CA THR A 46 -16.94 -3.00 -0.09
C THR A 46 -18.17 -3.75 0.42
N GLN A 47 -18.47 -4.94 -0.10
CA GLN A 47 -19.59 -5.76 0.33
C GLN A 47 -19.31 -7.25 0.10
N ALA A 48 -20.11 -8.11 0.73
CA ALA A 48 -20.04 -9.54 0.47
C ALA A 48 -20.54 -9.87 -0.95
N GLY A 49 -19.92 -10.86 -1.62
CA GLY A 49 -20.31 -11.25 -2.96
C GLY A 49 -19.26 -12.08 -3.71
N THR A 50 -19.54 -12.31 -4.96
CA THR A 50 -18.62 -12.96 -5.90
C THR A 50 -18.03 -11.92 -6.86
N TYR A 51 -16.73 -11.96 -7.01
CA TYR A 51 -15.94 -10.98 -7.75
C TYR A 51 -15.03 -11.66 -8.76
N SER A 52 -14.70 -10.94 -9.81
CA SER A 52 -13.63 -11.34 -10.74
C SER A 52 -12.71 -10.18 -11.07
N PHE A 53 -11.50 -10.49 -11.52
CA PHE A 53 -10.58 -9.54 -12.13
C PHE A 53 -9.69 -10.24 -13.16
N ASP A 54 -9.09 -9.47 -14.07
CA ASP A 54 -8.21 -9.99 -15.11
C ASP A 54 -7.00 -10.70 -14.50
N ALA A 55 -6.82 -11.96 -14.85
CA ALA A 55 -5.76 -12.83 -14.37
C ALA A 55 -4.51 -12.82 -15.27
N THR A 56 -4.61 -12.17 -16.44
CA THR A 56 -3.59 -12.26 -17.49
C THR A 56 -2.76 -10.99 -17.63
N ILE A 57 -3.24 -9.86 -17.08
CA ILE A 57 -2.56 -8.56 -17.14
C ILE A 57 -1.90 -8.26 -15.80
N ILE A 58 -0.62 -7.92 -15.83
CA ILE A 58 0.12 -7.51 -14.62
C ILE A 58 -0.06 -6.01 -14.35
N GLY A 59 -0.29 -5.67 -13.07
CA GLY A 59 -0.42 -4.28 -12.64
C GLY A 59 -1.45 -3.50 -13.46
N ASN A 60 -1.04 -2.34 -13.96
CA ASN A 60 -1.86 -1.46 -14.81
C ASN A 60 -1.78 -1.77 -16.31
N GLY A 61 -1.19 -2.90 -16.70
CA GLY A 61 -1.00 -3.26 -18.09
C GLY A 61 0.17 -2.56 -18.80
N ASN A 62 0.92 -1.71 -18.11
CA ASN A 62 2.03 -0.98 -18.69
C ASN A 62 3.39 -1.50 -18.20
N ALA A 63 3.95 -2.47 -18.91
CA ALA A 63 5.29 -3.01 -18.64
C ALA A 63 6.43 -2.19 -19.24
N GLY A 64 6.13 -1.15 -20.03
CA GLY A 64 7.12 -0.42 -20.85
C GLY A 64 8.12 0.44 -20.08
N ILE A 65 7.92 0.66 -18.77
CA ILE A 65 8.84 1.46 -17.93
C ILE A 65 10.02 0.61 -17.42
N ILE A 66 9.84 -0.70 -17.30
CA ILE A 66 10.82 -1.62 -16.73
C ILE A 66 10.97 -2.80 -17.70
N GLU A 67 12.22 -3.23 -17.91
CA GLU A 67 12.51 -4.43 -18.70
C GLU A 67 11.63 -5.60 -18.21
N PRO A 68 11.01 -6.33 -19.12
CA PRO A 68 10.15 -7.45 -18.76
C PRO A 68 10.87 -8.42 -17.84
N ALA A 69 10.23 -8.84 -16.77
CA ALA A 69 10.71 -9.97 -15.99
C ALA A 69 10.63 -11.23 -16.87
N THR A 70 11.48 -12.21 -16.59
CA THR A 70 11.62 -13.39 -17.45
C THR A 70 10.37 -14.26 -17.58
N PHE A 71 9.33 -13.99 -16.76
CA PHE A 71 8.09 -14.76 -16.74
C PHE A 71 6.85 -14.00 -17.25
N HIS A 72 6.99 -12.75 -17.71
CA HIS A 72 5.93 -12.01 -18.40
C HIS A 72 6.40 -11.46 -19.74
N THR A 73 5.45 -11.12 -20.62
CA THR A 73 5.73 -10.59 -21.95
C THR A 73 5.98 -9.08 -21.89
N ALA A 74 6.50 -8.51 -22.98
CA ALA A 74 6.63 -7.06 -23.16
C ALA A 74 5.26 -6.33 -23.13
N ASP A 75 4.17 -7.04 -23.37
CA ASP A 75 2.79 -6.52 -23.33
C ASP A 75 2.16 -6.62 -21.94
N ALA A 76 2.95 -6.82 -20.90
CA ALA A 76 2.50 -7.00 -19.52
C ALA A 76 1.53 -8.18 -19.33
N THR A 77 1.66 -9.26 -20.11
CA THR A 77 0.78 -10.43 -20.04
C THR A 77 1.48 -11.63 -19.41
N ILE A 78 0.69 -12.45 -18.71
CA ILE A 78 1.06 -13.73 -18.13
C ILE A 78 0.03 -14.80 -18.52
N ALA A 79 0.40 -16.08 -18.40
CA ALA A 79 -0.45 -17.23 -18.72
C ALA A 79 -0.66 -18.11 -17.47
N PRO A 80 -1.62 -17.80 -16.61
CA PRO A 80 -1.86 -18.56 -15.39
C PRO A 80 -2.49 -19.92 -15.66
N THR A 81 -2.20 -20.89 -14.78
CA THR A 81 -2.82 -22.22 -14.82
C THR A 81 -3.68 -22.50 -13.59
N SER A 82 -3.44 -21.79 -12.48
CA SER A 82 -4.20 -21.88 -11.24
C SER A 82 -4.21 -20.55 -10.49
N ALA A 83 -5.14 -20.39 -9.56
CA ALA A 83 -5.21 -19.28 -8.62
C ALA A 83 -5.30 -19.80 -7.18
N LYS A 84 -4.82 -19.01 -6.22
CA LYS A 84 -4.85 -19.34 -4.80
C LYS A 84 -4.92 -18.09 -3.91
N LEU A 85 -5.49 -18.24 -2.72
CA LEU A 85 -5.28 -17.32 -1.63
C LEU A 85 -3.85 -17.52 -1.08
N VAL A 86 -3.08 -16.44 -0.98
CA VAL A 86 -1.74 -16.46 -0.36
C VAL A 86 -1.87 -16.22 1.14
N TRP A 87 -2.66 -15.23 1.52
CA TRP A 87 -3.01 -14.93 2.91
C TRP A 87 -4.24 -13.99 2.99
N GLN A 88 -4.83 -13.95 4.18
CA GLN A 88 -5.84 -12.97 4.62
C GLN A 88 -5.56 -12.57 6.06
N ASP A 89 -5.92 -11.33 6.46
CA ASP A 89 -5.62 -10.79 7.80
C ASP A 89 -6.76 -11.01 8.82
N TYR A 90 -7.72 -11.84 8.46
CA TYR A 90 -8.81 -12.25 9.35
C TYR A 90 -9.17 -13.71 9.11
N TYR A 91 -9.35 -14.44 10.21
CA TYR A 91 -9.97 -15.79 10.24
C TYR A 91 -10.56 -16.03 11.62
N ASN A 92 -11.82 -16.41 11.70
CA ASN A 92 -12.48 -16.69 12.96
C ASN A 92 -13.58 -17.75 12.79
N ALA A 93 -13.67 -18.68 13.73
CA ALA A 93 -14.73 -19.70 13.79
C ALA A 93 -14.95 -20.49 12.47
N GLY A 94 -13.88 -20.71 11.71
CA GLY A 94 -13.94 -21.47 10.46
C GLY A 94 -14.21 -20.63 9.21
N ALA A 95 -14.34 -19.30 9.33
CA ALA A 95 -14.56 -18.39 8.22
C ALA A 95 -13.46 -17.33 8.12
N GLY A 96 -13.00 -17.05 6.92
CA GLY A 96 -12.04 -15.97 6.58
C GLY A 96 -12.71 -14.77 5.92
N LEU A 97 -11.91 -13.95 5.25
CA LEU A 97 -12.41 -12.90 4.35
C LEU A 97 -12.87 -13.49 3.02
N ILE A 98 -12.15 -14.50 2.55
CA ILE A 98 -12.29 -15.15 1.25
C ILE A 98 -12.67 -16.60 1.47
N ASP A 99 -13.77 -17.01 0.86
CA ASP A 99 -14.29 -18.39 0.96
C ASP A 99 -13.80 -19.27 -0.20
N SER A 100 -13.58 -18.66 -1.37
CA SER A 100 -13.10 -19.40 -2.54
C SER A 100 -12.27 -18.54 -3.47
N VAL A 101 -11.30 -19.17 -4.15
CA VAL A 101 -10.49 -18.56 -5.21
C VAL A 101 -10.26 -19.61 -6.29
N ALA A 102 -10.53 -19.24 -7.54
CA ALA A 102 -10.25 -20.08 -8.71
C ALA A 102 -9.99 -19.24 -9.95
N LEU A 103 -9.42 -19.82 -11.00
CA LEU A 103 -9.51 -19.28 -12.34
C LEU A 103 -10.86 -19.68 -12.96
N ASP A 104 -11.39 -18.80 -13.81
CA ASP A 104 -12.51 -19.15 -14.67
C ASP A 104 -12.14 -20.25 -15.69
N LYS A 105 -13.10 -20.77 -16.42
CA LYS A 105 -12.87 -21.85 -17.41
C LYS A 105 -11.90 -21.45 -18.52
N THR A 106 -11.82 -20.18 -18.85
CA THR A 106 -10.94 -19.64 -19.89
C THR A 106 -9.55 -19.33 -19.36
N LYS A 107 -9.35 -19.36 -18.04
CA LYS A 107 -8.12 -18.97 -17.32
C LYS A 107 -7.70 -17.51 -17.56
N THR A 108 -8.66 -16.66 -17.87
CA THR A 108 -8.43 -15.23 -18.09
C THR A 108 -8.86 -14.37 -16.91
N GLN A 109 -9.69 -14.91 -16.01
CA GLN A 109 -10.18 -14.20 -14.82
C GLN A 109 -9.86 -15.02 -13.58
N VAL A 110 -9.39 -14.34 -12.51
CA VAL A 110 -9.55 -14.85 -11.16
C VAL A 110 -11.00 -14.61 -10.75
N VAL A 111 -11.65 -15.64 -10.24
CA VAL A 111 -12.96 -15.55 -9.59
C VAL A 111 -12.79 -15.89 -8.12
N PHE A 112 -13.31 -15.04 -7.24
CA PHE A 112 -13.28 -15.29 -5.80
C PHE A 112 -14.60 -14.89 -5.15
N THR A 113 -14.92 -15.54 -4.03
CA THR A 113 -16.09 -15.23 -3.23
C THR A 113 -15.64 -14.81 -1.83
N THR A 114 -16.20 -13.73 -1.33
CA THR A 114 -16.01 -13.34 0.08
C THR A 114 -16.93 -14.17 0.98
N SER A 115 -16.67 -14.14 2.30
CA SER A 115 -17.62 -14.69 3.24
C SER A 115 -19.00 -14.04 3.11
N GLU A 116 -20.07 -14.79 3.46
CA GLU A 116 -21.47 -14.33 3.36
C GLU A 116 -21.70 -13.02 4.14
N THR A 117 -21.05 -12.88 5.27
CA THR A 117 -21.05 -11.65 6.05
C THR A 117 -19.78 -10.87 5.72
N PHE A 118 -19.93 -9.64 5.23
CA PHE A 118 -18.80 -8.78 4.95
C PHE A 118 -17.98 -8.50 6.21
N VAL A 119 -16.69 -8.78 6.13
CA VAL A 119 -15.69 -8.44 7.16
C VAL A 119 -14.61 -7.58 6.52
N ALA A 120 -14.30 -6.46 7.15
CA ALA A 120 -13.25 -5.56 6.67
C ALA A 120 -11.85 -6.14 6.99
N GLY A 121 -10.99 -6.13 6.00
CA GLY A 121 -9.63 -6.67 6.10
C GLY A 121 -8.87 -6.61 4.78
N ASN A 122 -7.81 -7.39 4.70
CA ASN A 122 -6.92 -7.46 3.55
C ASN A 122 -6.62 -8.91 3.22
N ALA A 123 -6.57 -9.22 1.93
CA ALA A 123 -6.17 -10.53 1.44
C ALA A 123 -5.22 -10.39 0.24
N LEU A 124 -4.39 -11.38 0.02
CA LEU A 124 -3.52 -11.48 -1.15
C LEU A 124 -3.90 -12.72 -1.95
N ILE A 125 -4.32 -12.51 -3.19
CA ILE A 125 -4.62 -13.58 -4.15
C ILE A 125 -3.50 -13.63 -5.18
N ALA A 126 -3.09 -14.84 -5.56
CA ALA A 126 -2.06 -15.05 -6.57
C ALA A 126 -2.52 -16.01 -7.65
N VAL A 127 -1.93 -15.86 -8.83
CA VAL A 127 -1.99 -16.88 -9.90
C VAL A 127 -0.63 -17.54 -10.08
N CYS A 128 -0.66 -18.80 -10.50
CA CYS A 128 0.53 -19.62 -10.62
C CYS A 128 0.66 -20.24 -12.00
N ASP A 129 1.89 -20.60 -12.37
CA ASP A 129 2.20 -21.44 -13.53
C ASP A 129 1.87 -22.93 -13.28
N ALA A 130 2.19 -23.78 -14.24
CA ALA A 130 1.95 -25.23 -14.16
C ALA A 130 2.76 -25.92 -13.05
N ASP A 131 3.88 -25.35 -12.64
CA ASP A 131 4.74 -25.84 -11.56
C ASP A 131 4.32 -25.31 -10.17
N GLY A 132 3.25 -24.49 -10.11
CA GLY A 132 2.75 -23.89 -8.87
C GLY A 132 3.52 -22.65 -8.41
N LYS A 133 4.46 -22.13 -9.22
CA LYS A 133 5.18 -20.89 -8.93
C LYS A 133 4.27 -19.70 -9.19
N ILE A 134 4.30 -18.72 -8.27
CA ILE A 134 3.52 -17.49 -8.43
C ILE A 134 4.05 -16.70 -9.63
N LEU A 135 3.16 -16.35 -10.53
CA LEU A 135 3.40 -15.43 -11.65
C LEU A 135 3.10 -13.99 -11.24
N TRP A 136 1.99 -13.77 -10.54
CA TRP A 136 1.57 -12.47 -10.05
C TRP A 136 0.64 -12.60 -8.86
N SER A 137 0.50 -11.53 -8.06
CA SER A 137 -0.40 -11.44 -6.92
C SER A 137 -1.06 -10.07 -6.86
N TRP A 138 -2.26 -10.03 -6.30
CA TRP A 138 -3.08 -8.84 -6.14
C TRP A 138 -3.56 -8.70 -4.71
N HIS A 139 -3.53 -7.49 -4.21
CA HIS A 139 -4.08 -7.12 -2.92
C HIS A 139 -5.59 -6.90 -3.05
N ILE A 140 -6.39 -7.68 -2.32
CA ILE A 140 -7.83 -7.47 -2.17
C ILE A 140 -8.02 -6.69 -0.88
N TRP A 141 -8.41 -5.44 -1.04
CA TRP A 141 -8.62 -4.51 0.06
C TRP A 141 -10.10 -4.35 0.35
N MET A 142 -10.52 -4.69 1.58
CA MET A 142 -11.90 -4.71 2.04
C MET A 142 -12.08 -3.67 3.15
N PRO A 143 -12.18 -2.36 2.82
CA PRO A 143 -12.36 -1.32 3.83
C PRO A 143 -13.80 -1.31 4.38
N ALA A 144 -13.96 -0.94 5.68
CA ALA A 144 -15.27 -0.67 6.29
C ALA A 144 -15.73 0.78 6.07
N ILE A 145 -14.99 1.55 5.29
CA ILE A 145 -15.20 2.97 5.02
C ILE A 145 -15.15 3.24 3.52
N GLU A 146 -15.72 4.34 3.11
CA GLU A 146 -15.61 4.82 1.74
C GLU A 146 -14.21 5.38 1.48
N ILE A 147 -13.62 5.00 0.34
CA ILE A 147 -12.31 5.50 -0.09
C ILE A 147 -12.53 6.71 -0.99
N ASN A 148 -12.15 7.87 -0.46
CA ASN A 148 -12.36 9.16 -1.09
C ASN A 148 -11.03 9.87 -1.35
N SER A 149 -11.04 10.85 -2.25
CA SER A 149 -9.96 11.81 -2.44
C SER A 149 -10.23 13.09 -1.64
N LEU A 150 -9.16 13.64 -1.08
CA LEU A 150 -9.12 14.90 -0.36
C LEU A 150 -8.14 15.82 -1.06
N SER A 151 -8.60 16.98 -1.52
CA SER A 151 -7.74 17.93 -2.25
C SER A 151 -6.76 18.63 -1.31
N SER A 152 -5.48 18.61 -1.68
CA SER A 152 -4.43 19.32 -0.95
C SER A 152 -4.13 20.70 -1.54
N ALA A 153 -3.49 21.57 -0.75
CA ALA A 153 -3.05 22.89 -1.20
C ALA A 153 -1.99 22.81 -2.32
N LYS A 154 -1.26 21.69 -2.40
CA LYS A 154 -0.31 21.39 -3.51
C LYS A 154 -1.00 20.95 -4.80
N GLY A 155 -2.32 20.83 -4.82
CA GLY A 155 -3.08 20.42 -6.00
C GLY A 155 -3.10 18.91 -6.23
N TYR A 156 -2.80 18.10 -5.21
CA TYR A 156 -2.96 16.65 -5.23
C TYR A 156 -4.30 16.26 -4.60
N ASP A 157 -4.96 15.30 -5.21
CA ASP A 157 -6.10 14.61 -4.63
C ASP A 157 -5.59 13.38 -3.87
N VAL A 158 -5.45 13.51 -2.55
CA VAL A 158 -4.86 12.51 -1.65
C VAL A 158 -5.94 11.56 -1.14
N MET A 159 -5.66 10.28 -1.11
CA MET A 159 -6.56 9.28 -0.51
C MET A 159 -6.78 9.57 0.98
N ASN A 160 -8.01 9.43 1.46
CA ASN A 160 -8.39 9.74 2.85
C ASN A 160 -7.78 8.79 3.89
N VAL A 161 -7.21 7.64 3.48
CA VAL A 161 -6.57 6.65 4.37
C VAL A 161 -5.32 6.05 3.73
N ASN A 162 -4.51 5.35 4.52
CA ASN A 162 -3.40 4.56 4.03
C ASN A 162 -3.90 3.36 3.21
N LEU A 163 -3.15 2.97 2.19
CA LEU A 163 -3.45 1.78 1.39
C LEU A 163 -3.52 0.55 2.30
N GLY A 164 -4.64 -0.17 2.24
CA GLY A 164 -4.93 -1.32 3.11
C GLY A 164 -5.54 -0.98 4.48
N ALA A 165 -5.75 0.29 4.82
CA ALA A 165 -6.46 0.63 6.05
C ALA A 165 -7.95 0.29 5.96
N THR A 166 -8.51 -0.28 7.01
CA THR A 166 -9.92 -0.67 7.04
C THR A 166 -10.81 0.31 7.80
N THR A 167 -10.21 1.32 8.44
CA THR A 167 -10.87 2.44 9.11
C THR A 167 -10.01 3.69 9.00
N ASN A 168 -10.62 4.87 9.13
CA ASN A 168 -9.94 6.16 9.30
C ASN A 168 -9.98 6.66 10.75
N GLU A 169 -10.50 5.87 11.69
CA GLU A 169 -10.57 6.26 13.08
C GLU A 169 -9.17 6.35 13.69
N PRO A 170 -8.82 7.47 14.36
CA PRO A 170 -7.61 7.56 15.15
C PRO A 170 -7.52 6.51 16.25
N ALA A 171 -6.31 6.21 16.71
CA ALA A 171 -6.07 5.24 17.77
C ALA A 171 -6.66 3.84 17.50
N LYS A 172 -6.61 3.39 16.26
CA LYS A 172 -6.97 2.02 15.85
C LYS A 172 -5.84 1.42 15.02
N PRO A 173 -5.32 0.23 15.36
CA PRO A 173 -4.30 -0.45 14.53
C PRO A 173 -4.77 -0.68 13.08
N LYS A 174 -6.07 -0.84 12.87
CA LYS A 174 -6.68 -1.00 11.55
C LYS A 174 -6.62 0.27 10.68
N SER A 175 -6.28 1.43 11.23
CA SER A 175 -5.98 2.65 10.46
C SER A 175 -4.57 2.66 9.86
N TYR A 176 -3.67 1.80 10.34
CA TYR A 176 -2.29 1.74 9.85
C TYR A 176 -2.19 1.41 8.37
N GLY A 177 -3.11 0.57 7.88
CA GLY A 177 -3.02 -0.01 6.55
C GLY A 177 -1.92 -1.04 6.45
N MET A 178 -1.39 -1.19 5.24
CA MET A 178 -0.30 -2.09 4.92
C MET A 178 1.01 -1.33 4.71
N LEU A 179 2.13 -2.01 4.90
CA LEU A 179 3.48 -1.48 4.68
C LEU A 179 4.05 -2.05 3.38
N TYR A 180 4.81 -1.25 2.65
CA TYR A 180 5.37 -1.63 1.35
C TYR A 180 6.86 -1.33 1.31
N GLN A 181 7.67 -2.30 0.87
CA GLN A 181 9.05 -2.00 0.47
C GLN A 181 9.02 -1.17 -0.81
N TRP A 182 9.89 -0.17 -0.91
CA TRP A 182 9.86 0.73 -2.07
C TRP A 182 9.99 -0.01 -3.40
N GLY A 183 9.08 0.24 -4.30
CA GLY A 183 9.06 -0.41 -5.61
C GLY A 183 8.35 -1.77 -5.64
N ARG A 184 7.95 -2.35 -4.50
CA ARG A 184 7.16 -3.59 -4.45
C ARG A 184 5.66 -3.30 -4.45
N LYS A 185 4.92 -4.19 -5.08
CA LYS A 185 3.45 -4.17 -5.14
C LYS A 185 2.77 -4.95 -4.01
N ASP A 186 3.52 -5.87 -3.37
CA ASP A 186 2.97 -6.80 -2.38
C ASP A 186 3.04 -6.20 -0.97
N PRO A 187 1.92 -6.19 -0.23
CA PRO A 187 1.83 -5.62 1.10
C PRO A 187 2.44 -6.51 2.18
N LEU A 188 3.01 -5.86 3.20
CA LEU A 188 3.42 -6.46 4.46
C LEU A 188 2.47 -5.99 5.57
N PRO A 189 2.11 -6.84 6.55
CA PRO A 189 1.20 -6.45 7.62
C PRO A 189 1.86 -5.45 8.57
N ALA A 190 1.13 -4.39 8.95
CA ALA A 190 1.56 -3.46 9.98
C ALA A 190 1.44 -4.09 11.40
N ALA A 191 1.72 -3.30 12.44
CA ALA A 191 1.64 -3.74 13.82
C ALA A 191 0.20 -4.08 14.24
N ALA A 192 0.05 -5.12 15.07
CA ALA A 192 -1.24 -5.54 15.59
C ALA A 192 -1.77 -4.64 16.73
N THR A 193 -0.92 -3.77 17.30
CA THR A 193 -1.22 -2.95 18.48
C THR A 193 -0.85 -1.49 18.26
N LEU A 194 -1.52 -0.58 18.98
CA LEU A 194 -1.22 0.86 18.96
C LEU A 194 0.11 1.19 19.62
N THR A 195 0.39 0.55 20.74
CA THR A 195 1.64 0.78 21.47
C THR A 195 2.53 -0.44 21.35
N GLY A 196 3.71 -0.22 20.79
CA GLY A 196 4.67 -1.28 20.61
C GLY A 196 5.54 -1.52 21.83
N THR A 197 5.90 -2.80 21.99
CA THR A 197 7.02 -3.24 22.82
C THR A 197 8.03 -3.92 21.91
N THR A 198 9.17 -4.33 22.44
CA THR A 198 10.14 -5.12 21.69
C THR A 198 9.57 -6.46 21.18
N THR A 199 8.43 -6.88 21.75
CA THR A 199 7.70 -8.10 21.39
C THR A 199 6.44 -7.85 20.56
N THR A 200 6.19 -6.61 20.12
CA THR A 200 5.05 -6.30 19.24
C THR A 200 5.19 -7.08 17.93
N ILE A 201 4.17 -7.85 17.62
CA ILE A 201 4.09 -8.64 16.41
C ILE A 201 3.30 -7.89 15.31
N SER A 202 3.52 -8.25 14.07
CA SER A 202 2.67 -7.84 12.96
C SER A 202 1.23 -8.38 13.13
N ALA A 203 0.28 -7.76 12.46
CA ALA A 203 -1.07 -8.29 12.36
C ALA A 203 -1.03 -9.74 11.85
N PRO A 204 -1.84 -10.64 12.42
CA PRO A 204 -1.82 -12.05 12.04
C PRO A 204 -2.30 -12.24 10.60
N LEU A 205 -1.71 -13.21 9.92
CA LEU A 205 -2.13 -13.64 8.59
C LEU A 205 -2.50 -15.13 8.62
N TYR A 206 -3.45 -15.51 7.78
CA TYR A 206 -4.01 -16.86 7.71
C TYR A 206 -4.12 -17.33 6.27
N ASP A 207 -3.96 -18.61 6.04
CA ASP A 207 -4.34 -19.25 4.79
C ASP A 207 -5.86 -19.49 4.68
N MET A 208 -6.29 -20.18 3.61
CA MET A 208 -7.69 -20.51 3.37
C MET A 208 -8.30 -21.42 4.47
N GLN A 209 -7.50 -22.21 5.17
CA GLN A 209 -7.91 -23.13 6.22
C GLN A 209 -7.76 -22.52 7.61
N GLY A 210 -7.29 -21.28 7.73
CA GLY A 210 -7.05 -20.58 8.98
C GLY A 210 -5.73 -20.96 9.66
N ALA A 211 -4.83 -21.65 8.96
CA ALA A 211 -3.49 -21.84 9.45
C ALA A 211 -2.68 -20.53 9.34
N SER A 212 -1.83 -20.27 10.32
CA SER A 212 -1.03 -19.06 10.38
C SER A 212 -0.04 -18.99 9.23
N VAL A 213 -0.04 -17.85 8.52
CA VAL A 213 0.95 -17.50 7.50
C VAL A 213 1.95 -16.52 8.11
N THR A 214 3.23 -16.82 7.99
CA THR A 214 4.31 -15.99 8.52
C THR A 214 5.00 -15.23 7.38
N ILE A 215 5.25 -13.94 7.58
CA ILE A 215 6.16 -13.19 6.71
C ILE A 215 7.58 -13.66 7.00
N GLY A 216 8.18 -14.28 6.01
CA GLY A 216 9.58 -14.68 6.05
C GLY A 216 10.51 -13.51 5.71
N TYR A 217 11.80 -13.78 5.72
CA TYR A 217 12.81 -12.81 5.28
C TYR A 217 13.90 -13.49 4.46
N SER A 218 14.52 -12.74 3.54
CA SER A 218 15.73 -13.20 2.86
C SER A 218 16.92 -13.07 3.80
N SER A 219 17.79 -14.09 3.80
CA SER A 219 19.03 -14.07 4.58
C SER A 219 19.95 -12.91 4.13
N TRP A 220 20.61 -12.27 5.07
CA TRP A 220 21.61 -11.21 4.87
C TRP A 220 22.73 -11.57 3.86
N TYR A 221 23.03 -12.84 3.69
CA TYR A 221 24.10 -13.33 2.84
C TYR A 221 23.60 -13.89 1.50
N ASP A 222 22.29 -14.03 1.34
CA ASP A 222 21.72 -14.60 0.13
C ASP A 222 21.28 -13.50 -0.87
N LEU A 223 22.26 -12.78 -1.41
CA LEU A 223 22.02 -11.79 -2.45
C LEU A 223 21.53 -12.42 -3.76
N THR A 224 21.61 -13.74 -3.92
CA THR A 224 21.13 -14.41 -5.14
C THR A 224 19.61 -14.35 -5.25
N ASN A 225 18.92 -14.32 -4.11
CA ASN A 225 17.47 -14.24 -4.04
C ASN A 225 16.93 -12.80 -4.09
N ASN A 226 17.78 -11.80 -3.87
CA ASN A 226 17.37 -10.39 -3.87
C ASN A 226 17.27 -9.86 -5.30
N ASN A 227 16.30 -10.35 -6.03
CA ASN A 227 15.98 -9.91 -7.38
C ASN A 227 14.46 -9.79 -7.58
N LEU A 228 14.07 -9.11 -8.64
CA LEU A 228 12.66 -8.79 -8.91
C LEU A 228 11.82 -10.06 -9.11
N VAL A 229 12.32 -11.04 -9.86
CA VAL A 229 11.60 -12.30 -10.11
C VAL A 229 11.34 -13.05 -8.80
N TYR A 230 12.36 -13.16 -7.96
CA TYR A 230 12.20 -13.80 -6.64
C TYR A 230 11.18 -13.06 -5.78
N ALA A 231 11.21 -11.72 -5.75
CA ALA A 231 10.25 -10.91 -5.01
C ALA A 231 8.80 -11.17 -5.45
N LEU A 232 8.56 -11.25 -6.77
CA LEU A 232 7.24 -11.50 -7.35
C LEU A 232 6.74 -12.92 -7.07
N GLN A 233 7.63 -13.90 -7.09
CA GLN A 233 7.31 -15.30 -6.78
C GLN A 233 7.13 -15.58 -5.28
N ASN A 234 7.64 -14.68 -4.43
CA ASN A 234 7.63 -14.84 -2.97
C ASN A 234 7.06 -13.58 -2.27
N PRO A 235 5.79 -13.29 -2.43
CA PRO A 235 5.17 -12.07 -1.90
C PRO A 235 5.14 -12.03 -0.36
N THR A 236 5.30 -13.15 0.31
CA THR A 236 5.38 -13.27 1.79
C THR A 236 6.80 -13.16 2.35
N ILE A 237 7.78 -12.82 1.51
CA ILE A 237 9.17 -12.64 1.96
C ILE A 237 9.51 -11.14 1.98
N CYS A 238 9.89 -10.62 3.14
CA CYS A 238 10.53 -9.31 3.26
C CYS A 238 12.00 -9.46 2.83
N LEU A 239 12.46 -8.61 1.90
CA LEU A 239 13.80 -8.70 1.35
C LEU A 239 14.73 -7.73 2.06
N SER A 240 15.75 -8.26 2.75
CA SER A 240 16.75 -7.42 3.42
C SER A 240 17.79 -6.88 2.43
N ASN A 241 18.39 -5.75 2.78
CA ASN A 241 19.48 -5.16 1.99
C ASN A 241 20.86 -5.76 2.28
N SER A 242 20.95 -6.79 3.06
CA SER A 242 22.21 -7.48 3.48
C SER A 242 23.31 -6.57 4.07
N ALA A 243 22.99 -5.38 4.51
CA ALA A 243 23.90 -4.24 4.54
C ALA A 243 24.68 -4.02 5.82
N GLN A 244 25.00 -5.02 6.61
CA GLN A 244 26.02 -4.83 7.63
C GLN A 244 27.41 -4.51 6.99
N TYR A 245 27.58 -4.88 5.72
CA TYR A 245 28.85 -4.70 4.96
C TYR A 245 28.65 -4.18 3.53
N SER A 246 27.42 -3.85 3.10
CA SER A 246 27.12 -3.36 1.75
C SER A 246 26.85 -1.86 1.75
N THR A 247 27.31 -1.17 0.73
CA THR A 247 26.96 0.23 0.45
C THR A 247 25.56 0.36 -0.14
N SER A 248 24.96 -0.75 -0.63
CA SER A 248 23.61 -0.73 -1.20
C SER A 248 22.55 -0.68 -0.09
N ARG A 249 21.58 0.20 -0.28
CA ARG A 249 20.39 0.38 0.55
C ARG A 249 19.13 -0.17 -0.10
N ASP A 250 19.27 -0.90 -1.21
CA ASP A 250 18.16 -1.51 -1.93
C ASP A 250 17.92 -2.96 -1.48
N TRP A 251 16.67 -3.39 -1.51
CA TRP A 251 16.32 -4.80 -1.40
C TRP A 251 16.66 -5.58 -2.67
N LEU A 252 16.78 -4.90 -3.81
CA LEU A 252 17.32 -5.47 -5.04
C LEU A 252 18.85 -5.56 -4.95
N LYS A 253 19.39 -6.62 -5.54
CA LYS A 253 20.81 -6.76 -5.75
C LYS A 253 21.35 -5.56 -6.57
N ALA A 254 22.53 -5.07 -6.24
CA ALA A 254 23.08 -3.83 -6.80
C ALA A 254 23.09 -3.77 -8.34
N ASP A 255 23.38 -4.90 -9.01
CA ASP A 255 23.33 -5.02 -10.47
C ASP A 255 21.91 -5.09 -11.07
N LYS A 256 20.88 -5.14 -10.22
CA LYS A 256 19.46 -5.19 -10.57
C LYS A 256 18.67 -4.02 -10.00
N SER A 257 19.31 -3.13 -9.24
CA SER A 257 18.69 -1.93 -8.70
C SER A 257 18.20 -1.02 -9.82
N THR A 258 17.00 -0.46 -9.65
CA THR A 258 16.40 0.44 -10.62
C THR A 258 15.53 1.49 -9.94
N ASN A 259 15.54 2.69 -10.46
CA ASN A 259 14.72 3.81 -10.02
C ASN A 259 13.29 3.79 -10.59
N ALA A 260 12.98 2.84 -11.48
CA ALA A 260 11.75 2.88 -12.29
C ALA A 260 10.57 2.12 -11.69
N LEU A 261 10.75 1.37 -10.57
CA LEU A 261 9.73 0.42 -10.08
C LEU A 261 8.36 1.05 -9.85
N TRP A 262 8.28 2.24 -9.26
CA TRP A 262 7.01 2.95 -9.08
C TRP A 262 6.77 4.07 -10.10
N GLY A 263 7.45 4.00 -11.26
CA GLY A 263 7.10 4.81 -12.43
C GLY A 263 7.62 6.25 -12.41
N ASN A 264 8.63 6.56 -11.59
CA ASN A 264 9.23 7.90 -11.52
C ASN A 264 10.76 7.87 -11.46
N PRO A 265 11.46 7.34 -12.48
CA PRO A 265 12.90 7.14 -12.42
C PRO A 265 13.71 8.43 -12.20
N ASN A 266 13.17 9.58 -12.60
CA ASN A 266 13.78 10.90 -12.49
C ASN A 266 13.07 11.78 -11.42
N GLY A 267 12.37 11.17 -10.48
CA GLY A 267 11.57 11.88 -9.48
C GLY A 267 12.37 12.69 -8.45
N ASN A 268 13.69 12.60 -8.48
CA ASN A 268 14.61 13.43 -7.69
C ASN A 268 15.10 14.69 -8.40
N GLU A 269 14.74 14.88 -9.68
CA GLU A 269 15.13 16.08 -10.42
C GLU A 269 14.35 17.31 -9.93
N LYS A 270 15.07 18.43 -9.83
CA LYS A 270 14.54 19.71 -9.36
C LYS A 270 14.84 20.83 -10.35
N ASP A 271 13.98 21.86 -10.32
CA ASP A 271 14.23 23.11 -11.05
C ASP A 271 15.21 24.04 -10.29
N ALA A 272 15.43 25.24 -10.84
CA ALA A 272 16.32 26.24 -10.24
C ALA A 272 15.78 26.80 -8.89
N GLU A 273 14.50 26.67 -8.66
CA GLU A 273 13.78 27.07 -7.44
C GLU A 273 13.65 25.94 -6.41
N ASP A 274 14.35 24.82 -6.64
CA ASP A 274 14.36 23.60 -5.77
C ASP A 274 13.02 22.82 -5.73
N ASN A 275 12.13 23.01 -6.72
CA ASN A 275 10.88 22.24 -6.81
C ASN A 275 11.10 20.94 -7.60
N TYR A 276 10.49 19.83 -7.12
CA TYR A 276 10.49 18.57 -7.85
C TYR A 276 9.66 18.68 -9.14
N ILE A 277 10.30 18.45 -10.29
CA ILE A 277 9.67 18.63 -11.61
C ILE A 277 9.04 17.37 -12.17
N ASN A 278 9.54 16.19 -11.80
CA ASN A 278 9.05 14.91 -12.30
C ASN A 278 8.09 14.25 -11.30
N LYS A 279 6.83 14.12 -11.70
CA LYS A 279 5.77 13.52 -10.86
C LYS A 279 5.59 12.02 -11.13
N GLY A 280 6.17 11.53 -12.22
CA GLY A 280 6.04 10.13 -12.65
C GLY A 280 4.64 9.75 -13.14
N ALA A 281 4.51 8.48 -13.50
CA ALA A 281 3.24 7.85 -13.89
C ALA A 281 3.14 6.49 -13.19
N LYS A 282 1.92 5.97 -13.07
CA LYS A 282 1.69 4.63 -12.50
C LYS A 282 2.42 3.57 -13.33
N SER A 283 3.18 2.71 -12.67
CA SER A 283 3.83 1.54 -13.29
C SER A 283 3.06 0.25 -13.00
N CYS A 284 3.49 -0.85 -13.63
CA CYS A 284 2.94 -2.18 -13.34
C CYS A 284 3.26 -2.68 -11.92
N TYR A 285 4.21 -2.07 -11.21
CA TYR A 285 4.56 -2.42 -9.82
C TYR A 285 3.97 -1.46 -8.79
N ASP A 286 3.24 -0.43 -9.20
CA ASP A 286 2.57 0.51 -8.29
C ASP A 286 1.47 -0.23 -7.50
N PRO A 287 1.47 -0.20 -6.16
CA PRO A 287 0.52 -0.96 -5.35
C PRO A 287 -0.89 -0.36 -5.28
N CYS A 288 -1.07 0.90 -5.69
CA CYS A 288 -2.35 1.60 -5.54
C CYS A 288 -3.45 1.03 -6.46
N PRO A 289 -4.74 1.18 -6.10
CA PRO A 289 -5.86 0.75 -6.93
C PRO A 289 -5.97 1.48 -8.26
N VAL A 290 -6.90 1.05 -9.12
CA VAL A 290 -7.23 1.74 -10.38
C VAL A 290 -7.58 3.20 -10.13
N GLY A 291 -7.04 4.11 -10.94
CA GLY A 291 -7.22 5.56 -10.84
C GLY A 291 -6.44 6.21 -9.67
N TRP A 292 -5.57 5.45 -9.02
CA TRP A 292 -4.70 5.91 -7.95
C TRP A 292 -3.25 5.47 -8.18
N ARG A 293 -2.29 6.25 -7.71
CA ARG A 293 -0.86 5.94 -7.79
C ARG A 293 -0.09 6.36 -6.55
N VAL A 294 1.12 5.84 -6.39
CA VAL A 294 2.06 6.31 -5.37
C VAL A 294 2.42 7.77 -5.63
N PRO A 295 2.40 8.64 -4.59
CA PRO A 295 2.63 10.08 -4.76
C PRO A 295 4.09 10.43 -5.09
N PRO A 296 4.34 11.60 -5.72
CA PRO A 296 5.69 12.15 -5.86
C PRO A 296 6.23 12.72 -4.55
N ALA A 297 7.51 13.12 -4.55
CA ALA A 297 8.23 13.57 -3.36
C ALA A 297 7.62 14.79 -2.67
N ASP A 298 7.01 15.69 -3.41
CA ASP A 298 6.50 16.96 -2.89
C ASP A 298 5.04 16.93 -2.40
N VAL A 299 4.41 15.76 -2.39
CA VAL A 299 2.98 15.62 -2.04
C VAL A 299 2.63 16.19 -0.67
N PHE A 300 3.53 16.08 0.30
CA PHE A 300 3.34 16.55 1.68
C PHE A 300 4.31 17.70 2.05
N ALA A 301 4.85 18.40 1.06
CA ALA A 301 5.82 19.47 1.31
C ALA A 301 5.25 20.65 2.13
N ASP A 302 3.93 20.84 2.11
CA ASP A 302 3.26 21.87 2.90
C ASP A 302 2.95 21.46 4.35
N PHE A 303 3.21 20.21 4.73
CA PHE A 303 2.89 19.73 6.08
C PHE A 303 3.85 20.30 7.13
N ILE A 304 4.98 20.82 6.72
CA ILE A 304 6.00 21.40 7.58
C ILE A 304 6.54 22.65 6.92
N ALA A 305 6.72 23.74 7.67
CA ALA A 305 7.43 24.90 7.20
C ALA A 305 8.89 24.56 6.86
N PRO A 306 9.44 25.08 5.76
CA PRO A 306 10.82 24.80 5.37
C PRO A 306 11.80 25.19 6.49
N ASN A 307 12.67 24.22 6.84
CA ASN A 307 13.81 24.38 7.78
C ASN A 307 13.56 24.12 9.28
N VAL A 308 12.52 23.40 9.69
CA VAL A 308 12.32 23.10 11.12
C VAL A 308 12.85 21.68 11.46
N LEU A 309 13.96 21.65 12.15
CA LEU A 309 14.49 20.48 12.85
C LEU A 309 14.53 20.82 14.34
N ASN A 310 13.45 20.66 15.11
CA ASN A 310 13.46 20.89 16.55
C ASN A 310 12.41 20.14 17.37
N ILE A 311 12.67 20.04 18.67
CA ILE A 311 12.06 19.15 19.65
C ILE A 311 10.75 19.71 20.24
N THR A 312 10.50 21.00 20.13
CA THR A 312 9.24 21.66 20.46
C THR A 312 8.92 22.61 19.31
N LEU A 313 7.77 22.44 18.72
CA LEU A 313 7.43 23.12 17.47
C LEU A 313 6.26 24.05 17.72
N ASP A 314 6.42 25.27 17.26
CA ASP A 314 5.31 26.22 17.15
C ASP A 314 4.30 25.63 16.14
N ILE A 315 3.02 25.63 16.48
CA ILE A 315 1.95 25.11 15.61
C ILE A 315 1.95 25.80 14.24
N SER A 316 2.46 27.03 14.16
CA SER A 316 2.62 27.77 12.90
C SER A 316 3.63 27.12 11.93
N ASP A 317 4.50 26.25 12.42
CA ASP A 317 5.50 25.54 11.63
C ASP A 317 4.95 24.25 11.00
N PHE A 318 3.73 23.84 11.38
CA PHE A 318 3.09 22.60 10.91
C PHE A 318 1.66 22.83 10.47
N ASN A 319 1.30 22.16 9.38
CA ASN A 319 -0.10 22.02 8.99
C ASN A 319 -0.77 20.86 9.76
N VAL A 320 -0.73 20.90 11.08
CA VAL A 320 -1.42 19.96 11.97
C VAL A 320 -2.61 20.63 12.62
N VAL A 321 -3.64 19.87 12.94
CA VAL A 321 -4.76 20.36 13.74
C VAL A 321 -4.29 20.45 15.20
N ASP A 322 -4.36 21.66 15.75
CA ASP A 322 -4.17 21.94 17.17
C ASP A 322 -5.49 21.57 17.87
N VAL A 323 -5.49 20.47 18.60
CA VAL A 323 -6.71 19.89 19.18
C VAL A 323 -7.13 20.64 20.45
N ASP A 324 -6.18 21.16 21.23
CA ASP A 324 -6.43 21.89 22.46
C ASP A 324 -6.35 23.41 22.32
N ASP A 325 -6.10 23.92 21.08
CA ASP A 325 -6.06 25.34 20.71
C ASP A 325 -5.08 26.16 21.56
N ASN A 326 -3.96 25.55 21.95
CA ASN A 326 -2.95 26.21 22.79
C ASN A 326 -1.83 26.89 21.98
N GLY A 327 -1.78 26.69 20.65
CA GLY A 327 -0.79 27.23 19.74
C GLY A 327 0.55 26.52 19.74
N ILE A 328 0.64 25.36 20.41
CA ILE A 328 1.85 24.55 20.52
C ILE A 328 1.54 23.13 20.09
N LEU A 329 2.32 22.58 19.18
CA LEU A 329 2.21 21.17 18.82
C LEU A 329 2.89 20.32 19.89
N ASP A 330 2.10 19.54 20.63
CA ASP A 330 2.60 18.67 21.68
C ASP A 330 1.89 17.29 21.69
N ILE A 331 2.08 16.53 22.77
CA ILE A 331 1.54 15.17 22.89
C ILE A 331 -0.01 15.16 23.03
N ASN A 332 -0.65 16.28 23.40
CA ASN A 332 -2.10 16.35 23.54
C ASN A 332 -2.80 16.40 22.18
N ASP A 333 -2.11 16.90 21.13
CA ASP A 333 -2.57 16.92 19.74
C ASP A 333 -2.37 15.57 19.05
N TYR A 334 -1.60 14.69 19.67
CA TYR A 334 -1.20 13.41 19.08
C TYR A 334 -2.08 12.26 19.55
N ASN A 335 -2.62 11.53 18.58
CA ASN A 335 -3.45 10.37 18.86
C ASN A 335 -2.96 9.13 18.07
N TYR A 336 -1.75 8.65 18.39
CA TYR A 336 -1.05 7.58 17.66
C TYR A 336 -0.85 7.87 16.15
N GLY A 337 -0.78 9.14 15.83
CA GLY A 337 -0.67 9.75 14.52
C GLY A 337 -1.07 11.22 14.61
N TRP A 338 -0.95 11.94 13.52
CA TRP A 338 -1.31 13.35 13.43
C TRP A 338 -2.49 13.57 12.49
N GLU A 339 -3.34 14.53 12.81
CA GLU A 339 -4.33 15.09 11.89
C GLU A 339 -3.68 16.23 11.10
N PHE A 340 -3.22 15.97 9.87
CA PHE A 340 -2.63 17.01 9.02
C PHE A 340 -3.69 17.76 8.22
N LYS A 341 -3.56 19.09 8.16
CA LYS A 341 -4.35 19.96 7.28
C LYS A 341 -3.82 19.81 5.85
N LEU A 342 -4.64 19.28 4.95
CA LEU A 342 -4.32 19.21 3.52
C LEU A 342 -4.52 20.55 2.84
N ASN A 343 -5.46 21.34 3.32
CA ASN A 343 -5.75 22.73 2.95
C ASN A 343 -6.50 23.44 4.10
N GLU A 344 -6.90 24.68 3.92
CA GLU A 344 -7.58 25.47 4.95
C GLU A 344 -8.88 24.84 5.49
N ASN A 345 -9.53 23.96 4.73
CA ASN A 345 -10.85 23.40 5.04
C ASN A 345 -10.86 21.88 5.19
N VAL A 346 -9.76 21.21 4.91
CA VAL A 346 -9.69 19.74 4.83
C VAL A 346 -8.48 19.24 5.60
N SER A 347 -8.72 18.32 6.51
CA SER A 347 -7.67 17.58 7.21
C SER A 347 -7.79 16.06 6.97
N SER A 348 -6.74 15.33 7.32
CA SER A 348 -6.71 13.88 7.26
C SER A 348 -5.78 13.33 8.32
N TYR A 349 -6.21 12.22 8.92
CA TYR A 349 -5.42 11.50 9.91
C TYR A 349 -4.32 10.66 9.25
N PHE A 350 -3.10 10.80 9.74
CA PHE A 350 -1.91 10.05 9.32
C PHE A 350 -1.38 9.23 10.50
N PRO A 351 -1.66 7.93 10.55
CA PRO A 351 -1.26 7.08 11.67
C PRO A 351 0.24 6.79 11.71
N ALA A 352 0.76 6.57 12.92
CA ALA A 352 2.11 6.12 13.17
C ALA A 352 2.21 4.59 13.10
N ALA A 353 2.27 4.06 11.90
CA ALA A 353 2.17 2.63 11.61
C ALA A 353 3.44 1.81 11.91
N ALA A 354 4.52 2.43 12.44
CA ALA A 354 5.85 1.85 12.51
C ALA A 354 6.46 1.57 11.12
N ARG A 355 7.42 0.63 11.04
CA ARG A 355 8.05 0.22 9.79
C ARG A 355 8.58 -1.21 9.88
N PHE A 356 8.77 -1.86 8.73
CA PHE A 356 9.76 -2.92 8.64
C PHE A 356 11.14 -2.31 8.41
N ASP A 357 12.11 -2.76 9.20
CA ASP A 357 13.50 -2.37 9.02
C ASP A 357 14.14 -3.26 7.95
N GLY A 358 14.64 -2.65 6.89
CA GLY A 358 15.21 -3.36 5.75
C GLY A 358 16.54 -4.05 6.05
N GLN A 359 17.22 -3.65 7.11
CA GLN A 359 18.46 -4.30 7.53
C GLN A 359 18.16 -5.62 8.24
N TYR A 360 17.14 -5.64 9.08
CA TYR A 360 16.78 -6.81 9.89
C TYR A 360 15.62 -7.60 9.28
N ALA A 361 14.96 -7.06 8.25
CA ALA A 361 13.76 -7.59 7.60
C ALA A 361 12.65 -7.96 8.62
N MET A 362 12.47 -7.11 9.63
CA MET A 362 11.53 -7.31 10.71
C MET A 362 10.73 -6.06 11.01
N LEU A 363 9.50 -6.25 11.50
CA LEU A 363 8.69 -5.13 11.99
C LEU A 363 9.33 -4.53 13.25
N MET A 364 9.58 -3.22 13.21
CA MET A 364 10.04 -2.45 14.37
C MET A 364 8.85 -2.11 15.28
N GLY A 365 8.29 -3.15 15.90
CA GLY A 365 7.06 -3.04 16.68
C GLY A 365 7.13 -2.07 17.85
N SER A 366 8.33 -1.83 18.44
CA SER A 366 8.54 -0.80 19.47
C SER A 366 8.27 0.63 18.98
N MET A 367 8.18 0.84 17.67
CA MET A 367 7.87 2.13 17.05
C MET A 367 6.38 2.31 16.76
N SER A 368 5.55 1.28 16.95
CA SER A 368 4.11 1.34 16.72
C SER A 368 3.46 2.42 17.57
N GLY A 369 2.67 3.27 16.95
CA GLY A 369 2.03 4.42 17.57
C GLY A 369 2.96 5.59 17.88
N TYR A 370 4.25 5.51 17.54
CA TYR A 370 5.23 6.59 17.78
C TYR A 370 5.93 7.08 16.52
N TRP A 371 6.01 6.26 15.49
CA TRP A 371 6.71 6.58 14.25
C TRP A 371 5.84 6.30 13.03
N GLY A 372 5.54 7.34 12.26
CA GLY A 372 4.91 7.27 10.95
C GLY A 372 5.88 7.64 9.85
N SER A 373 5.92 6.85 8.77
CA SER A 373 6.69 7.15 7.56
C SER A 373 5.88 6.76 6.32
N TYR A 374 6.00 7.58 5.28
CA TYR A 374 5.21 7.47 4.06
C TYR A 374 6.12 7.50 2.85
N TRP A 375 5.94 6.58 1.92
CA TRP A 375 6.71 6.53 0.70
C TRP A 375 6.23 7.52 -0.36
N SER A 376 7.17 7.98 -1.19
CA SER A 376 6.91 8.52 -2.52
C SER A 376 7.39 7.55 -3.61
N ASN A 377 7.01 7.82 -4.86
CA ASN A 377 7.54 7.12 -6.04
C ASN A 377 8.94 7.61 -6.44
N SER A 378 9.49 8.62 -5.76
CA SER A 378 10.71 9.31 -6.16
C SER A 378 11.95 8.65 -5.57
N PRO A 379 12.96 8.30 -6.38
CA PRO A 379 14.26 7.86 -5.88
C PRO A 379 14.98 9.05 -5.25
N TYR A 380 15.92 8.77 -4.34
CA TYR A 380 16.84 9.77 -3.81
C TYR A 380 18.20 9.69 -4.53
N ASP A 381 18.77 8.49 -4.61
CA ASP A 381 20.07 8.24 -5.22
C ASP A 381 20.14 6.89 -5.95
N SER A 382 21.31 6.60 -6.52
CA SER A 382 21.60 5.33 -7.19
C SER A 382 21.98 4.19 -6.21
N ASN A 383 22.13 4.48 -4.91
CA ASN A 383 22.59 3.51 -3.91
C ASN A 383 21.44 2.78 -3.21
N GLY A 384 20.21 2.92 -3.74
CA GLY A 384 19.03 2.24 -3.21
C GLY A 384 18.33 3.00 -2.08
N MET A 385 18.41 4.32 -2.09
CA MET A 385 17.60 5.18 -1.23
C MET A 385 16.49 5.85 -2.03
N SER A 386 15.35 6.05 -1.38
CA SER A 386 14.21 6.77 -1.95
C SER A 386 13.68 7.83 -1.01
N ILE A 387 12.95 8.81 -1.58
CA ILE A 387 12.45 9.95 -0.83
C ILE A 387 11.23 9.53 -0.03
N VAL A 388 11.26 9.85 1.26
CA VAL A 388 10.16 9.76 2.21
C VAL A 388 9.59 11.17 2.35
N PRO A 389 8.45 11.48 1.73
CA PRO A 389 7.88 12.83 1.72
C PRO A 389 7.40 13.27 3.11
N LEU A 390 7.10 12.33 3.99
CA LEU A 390 6.66 12.60 5.35
C LEU A 390 7.18 11.51 6.28
N SER A 391 7.85 11.89 7.36
CA SER A 391 8.17 11.04 8.49
C SER A 391 8.02 11.85 9.78
N PHE A 392 7.42 11.25 10.81
CA PHE A 392 7.26 11.88 12.10
C PHE A 392 7.39 10.87 13.24
N GLN A 393 7.78 11.37 14.41
CA GLN A 393 7.88 10.56 15.62
C GLN A 393 7.56 11.42 16.87
N THR A 394 7.02 10.78 17.91
CA THR A 394 6.71 11.43 19.20
C THR A 394 7.59 10.99 20.35
N LYS A 395 8.52 10.07 20.09
CA LYS A 395 9.57 9.71 21.04
C LYS A 395 10.93 9.78 20.37
N ASN A 396 11.90 10.38 21.03
CA ASN A 396 13.27 10.27 20.57
C ASN A 396 13.81 8.86 20.84
N TYR A 397 14.97 8.54 20.25
CA TYR A 397 15.63 7.23 20.38
C TYR A 397 15.90 6.80 21.84
N ASN A 398 15.94 7.73 22.79
CA ASN A 398 16.17 7.50 24.21
C ASN A 398 14.87 7.36 25.02
N GLY A 399 13.69 7.34 24.37
CA GLY A 399 12.39 7.15 25.02
C GLY A 399 11.86 8.38 25.75
N THR A 400 12.48 9.56 25.59
CA THR A 400 11.93 10.83 26.10
C THR A 400 10.86 11.33 25.11
N ASP A 401 9.74 11.77 25.67
CA ASP A 401 8.67 12.37 24.88
C ASP A 401 9.16 13.64 24.19
N GLY A 402 8.82 13.79 22.94
CA GLY A 402 9.15 14.93 22.09
C GLY A 402 8.58 14.73 20.71
N VAL A 403 8.39 15.81 19.97
CA VAL A 403 7.91 15.77 18.59
C VAL A 403 9.09 16.00 17.66
N ALA A 404 9.31 15.07 16.75
CA ALA A 404 10.23 15.27 15.64
C ALA A 404 9.53 14.90 14.35
N THR A 405 9.63 15.77 13.35
CA THR A 405 9.06 15.52 12.05
C THR A 405 10.07 15.88 10.99
N MET A 406 10.14 15.07 9.95
CA MET A 406 11.03 15.26 8.82
C MET A 406 10.21 15.18 7.54
N VAL A 407 10.29 16.20 6.71
CA VAL A 407 9.84 16.13 5.33
C VAL A 407 11.03 15.92 4.41
N LEU A 408 10.79 15.25 3.29
CA LEU A 408 11.80 14.99 2.26
C LEU A 408 13.05 14.27 2.82
N TYR A 409 12.84 13.43 3.80
CA TYR A 409 13.85 12.51 4.31
C TYR A 409 14.12 11.42 3.29
N ASN A 410 15.26 10.75 3.36
CA ASN A 410 15.55 9.60 2.53
C ASN A 410 15.73 8.34 3.38
N SER A 411 15.27 7.19 2.87
CA SER A 411 15.44 5.92 3.54
C SER A 411 15.79 4.81 2.56
N SER A 412 16.27 3.71 3.12
CA SER A 412 16.57 2.47 2.40
C SER A 412 15.33 1.94 1.70
N ARG A 413 15.42 1.55 0.44
CA ARG A 413 14.33 0.89 -0.29
C ARG A 413 13.94 -0.44 0.29
N ALA A 414 14.83 -1.05 1.06
CA ALA A 414 14.55 -2.28 1.79
C ALA A 414 13.63 -2.06 3.01
N ASP A 415 13.53 -0.82 3.55
CA ASP A 415 12.53 -0.49 4.56
C ASP A 415 11.13 -0.61 3.96
N ALA A 416 10.14 -0.94 4.81
CA ALA A 416 8.75 -0.90 4.38
C ALA A 416 7.98 0.14 5.20
N PHE A 417 7.30 1.06 4.49
CA PHE A 417 6.52 2.15 5.04
C PHE A 417 5.10 2.16 4.49
N SER A 418 4.26 3.02 5.06
CA SER A 418 2.92 3.29 4.56
C SER A 418 2.95 3.92 3.16
N VAL A 419 1.92 3.64 2.37
CA VAL A 419 1.63 4.32 1.11
C VAL A 419 0.28 5.05 1.27
N ARG A 420 0.28 6.35 0.98
CA ARG A 420 -0.92 7.17 0.87
C ARG A 420 -1.08 7.56 -0.59
N CYS A 421 -1.96 6.87 -1.31
CA CYS A 421 -2.12 7.06 -2.76
C CYS A 421 -2.68 8.46 -3.10
N ILE A 422 -2.41 8.92 -4.32
CA ILE A 422 -3.06 10.10 -4.91
C ILE A 422 -3.80 9.70 -6.19
N LYS A 423 -4.74 10.52 -6.65
CA LYS A 423 -5.37 10.34 -7.97
C LYS A 423 -4.33 10.43 -9.09
N GLU A 424 -4.57 9.64 -10.15
CA GLU A 424 -3.79 9.70 -11.40
C GLU A 424 -4.07 10.97 -12.18
#